data_5c95a897d4f3040cb91eb08c76013ea7
#
_entry.id   5c95a897d4f3040cb91eb08c76013ea7
#
_cell.length_a   1.000
_cell.length_b   1.000
_cell.length_c   1.000
_cell.angle_alpha   90.00
_cell.angle_beta   90.00
_cell.angle_gamma   90.00
#
_symmetry.space_group_name_H-M   'P 1'
#
loop_
_entity.id
_entity.type
_entity.pdbx_description
1 polymer ?
#
loop_
_entity_poly.entity_id
_entity_poly.type
_entity_poly.pdbx_seq_one_letter_code
_entity_poly.pdbx_strand_id
1 'polypeptide(L)'
;VEKISINNISSIKKKISKRKFFSVIIADFYSEESANNLKTKLQTSTNINSKLFHISEKNKNNYELLMGPYNTIKSLKNDYIALNESGFEDLDIKINE
;
A
#
# COMPACT_ATOMS: atom_id res chain seq x y z
N VAL A 1 3.17 -3.32 -14.13
CA VAL A 1 2.51 -3.07 -12.84
C VAL A 1 1.04 -2.75 -13.08
N GLU A 2 0.17 -3.47 -12.43
CA GLU A 2 -1.27 -3.23 -12.47
C GLU A 2 -1.74 -2.63 -11.17
N LYS A 3 -2.73 -1.73 -11.25
CA LYS A 3 -3.42 -1.19 -10.09
C LYS A 3 -4.81 -1.79 -10.04
N ILE A 4 -5.17 -2.38 -8.91
CA ILE A 4 -6.46 -3.06 -8.74
C ILE A 4 -7.09 -2.59 -7.44
N SER A 5 -8.40 -2.34 -7.48
CA SER A 5 -9.15 -1.98 -6.28
C SER A 5 -9.19 -3.17 -5.32
N ILE A 6 -9.14 -2.90 -4.02
CA ILE A 6 -9.24 -3.95 -3.00
C ILE A 6 -10.56 -4.73 -3.11
N ASN A 7 -11.59 -4.11 -3.65
CA ASN A 7 -12.88 -4.77 -3.84
C ASN A 7 -12.81 -5.96 -4.79
N ASN A 8 -11.76 -6.03 -5.60
CA ASN A 8 -11.55 -7.10 -6.57
C ASN A 8 -10.56 -8.15 -6.10
N ILE A 9 -10.26 -8.19 -4.81
CA ILE A 9 -9.20 -9.04 -4.27
C ILE A 9 -9.42 -10.54 -4.55
N SER A 10 -10.67 -10.98 -4.57
CA SER A 10 -10.99 -12.38 -4.87
C SER A 10 -10.66 -12.74 -6.32
N SER A 11 -10.84 -11.81 -7.25
CA SER A 11 -10.47 -11.99 -8.64
C SER A 11 -8.96 -11.98 -8.83
N ILE A 12 -8.25 -11.19 -8.03
CA ILE A 12 -6.79 -11.12 -8.06
C ILE A 12 -6.18 -12.49 -7.79
N LYS A 13 -6.68 -13.23 -6.82
CA LYS A 13 -6.16 -14.55 -6.46
C LYS A 13 -6.12 -15.52 -7.62
N LYS A 14 -7.03 -15.39 -8.60
CA LYS A 14 -7.10 -16.29 -9.75
C LYS A 14 -6.11 -15.93 -10.85
N LYS A 15 -5.60 -14.71 -10.85
CA LYS A 15 -4.74 -14.19 -11.92
C LYS A 15 -3.27 -14.16 -11.58
N ILE A 16 -2.91 -14.40 -10.33
CA ILE A 16 -1.57 -14.09 -9.84
C ILE A 16 -0.71 -15.34 -9.74
N SER A 17 0.52 -15.22 -10.25
CA SER A 17 1.53 -16.27 -10.11
C SER A 17 2.22 -16.15 -8.74
N LYS A 18 2.94 -17.22 -8.34
CA LYS A 18 3.63 -17.28 -7.06
C LYS A 18 4.75 -16.25 -6.88
N ARG A 19 5.20 -15.62 -7.97
CA ARG A 19 6.35 -14.70 -7.94
C ARG A 19 5.97 -13.23 -7.86
N LYS A 20 4.69 -12.93 -7.79
CA LYS A 20 4.23 -11.54 -7.74
C LYS A 20 4.19 -11.05 -6.29
N PHE A 21 4.46 -9.77 -6.15
CA PHE A 21 4.39 -9.07 -4.87
C PHE A 21 3.29 -8.03 -4.93
N PHE A 22 2.73 -7.73 -3.78
CA PHE A 22 1.63 -6.78 -3.67
C PHE A 22 2.02 -5.62 -2.78
N SER A 23 1.61 -4.42 -3.15
CA SER A 23 1.76 -3.24 -2.31
C SER A 23 0.44 -2.47 -2.29
N VAL A 24 0.16 -1.81 -1.18
CA VAL A 24 -1.01 -0.95 -1.06
C VAL A 24 -0.56 0.48 -1.30
N ILE A 25 -1.25 1.19 -2.20
CA ILE A 25 -1.00 2.61 -2.43
C ILE A 25 -1.88 3.38 -1.46
N ILE A 26 -1.26 4.10 -0.53
CA ILE A 26 -1.99 4.81 0.52
C ILE A 26 -2.40 6.20 0.06
N ALA A 27 -1.46 6.96 -0.50
CA ALA A 27 -1.74 8.33 -0.92
C ALA A 27 -0.64 8.86 -1.83
N ASP A 28 -0.99 9.91 -2.59
CA ASP A 28 -0.03 10.66 -3.42
C ASP A 28 0.20 12.03 -2.80
N PHE A 29 1.42 12.53 -2.95
CA PHE A 29 1.82 13.83 -2.39
C PHE A 29 2.65 14.61 -3.40
N TYR A 30 2.60 15.94 -3.27
CA TYR A 30 3.42 16.84 -4.09
C TYR A 30 4.78 17.13 -3.46
N SER A 31 4.99 16.72 -2.21
CA SER A 31 6.27 16.92 -1.54
C SER A 31 6.65 15.68 -0.74
N GLU A 32 7.93 15.43 -0.62
CA GLU A 32 8.45 14.34 0.19
C GLU A 32 8.14 14.55 1.67
N GLU A 33 8.18 15.80 2.12
CA GLU A 33 7.87 16.13 3.51
C GLU A 33 6.47 15.71 3.91
N SER A 34 5.48 16.00 3.08
CA SER A 34 4.09 15.60 3.34
C SER A 34 3.95 14.09 3.39
N ALA A 35 4.62 13.39 2.47
CA ALA A 35 4.61 11.92 2.45
C ALA A 35 5.23 11.35 3.73
N ASN A 36 6.37 11.91 4.17
CA ASN A 36 7.03 11.48 5.40
C ASN A 36 6.18 11.74 6.63
N ASN A 37 5.45 12.85 6.67
CA ASN A 37 4.58 13.17 7.79
C ASN A 37 3.49 12.12 7.96
N LEU A 38 2.84 11.72 6.89
CA LEU A 38 1.81 10.66 6.96
C LEU A 38 2.45 9.31 7.29
N LYS A 39 3.60 9.01 6.69
CA LYS A 39 4.31 7.76 6.97
C LYS A 39 4.60 7.63 8.46
N THR A 40 5.16 8.66 9.09
CA THR A 40 5.48 8.67 10.50
C THR A 40 4.22 8.50 11.35
N LYS A 41 3.15 9.18 10.97
CA LYS A 41 1.87 9.08 11.68
C LYS A 41 1.36 7.64 11.67
N LEU A 42 1.38 6.98 10.52
CA LEU A 42 0.92 5.60 10.40
C LEU A 42 1.83 4.62 11.14
N GLN A 43 3.13 4.85 11.12
CA GLN A 43 4.08 4.02 11.85
C GLN A 43 3.85 4.05 13.37
N THR A 44 3.34 5.15 13.88
CA THR A 44 3.11 5.32 15.31
C THR A 44 1.67 5.01 15.74
N SER A 45 0.71 5.14 14.84
CA SER A 45 -0.72 5.00 15.17
C SER A 45 -1.33 3.65 14.82
N THR A 46 -0.60 2.79 14.08
CA THR A 46 -1.09 1.47 13.71
C THR A 46 -0.15 0.38 14.23
N ASN A 47 -0.66 -0.85 14.28
CA ASN A 47 0.15 -2.01 14.63
C ASN A 47 0.85 -2.63 13.42
N ILE A 48 0.78 -1.99 12.29
CA ILE A 48 1.43 -2.46 11.06
C ILE A 48 2.94 -2.31 11.22
N ASN A 49 3.70 -3.29 10.74
CA ASN A 49 5.15 -3.25 10.78
C ASN A 49 5.65 -1.98 10.07
N SER A 50 6.37 -1.14 10.80
CA SER A 50 6.82 0.16 10.28
C SER A 50 7.75 0.03 9.08
N LYS A 51 8.42 -1.11 8.92
CA LYS A 51 9.30 -1.35 7.77
C LYS A 51 8.54 -1.52 6.46
N LEU A 52 7.24 -1.76 6.52
CA LEU A 52 6.42 -1.92 5.33
C LEU A 52 6.07 -0.58 4.67
N PHE A 53 6.12 0.51 5.42
CA PHE A 53 5.83 1.83 4.86
C PHE A 53 7.05 2.39 4.16
N HIS A 54 6.87 2.83 2.92
CA HIS A 54 7.95 3.49 2.17
C HIS A 54 7.38 4.49 1.17
N ILE A 55 8.24 5.39 0.72
CA ILE A 55 7.89 6.45 -0.20
C ILE A 55 8.59 6.18 -1.52
N SER A 56 7.83 6.25 -2.62
CA SER A 56 8.35 6.12 -3.97
C SER A 56 8.17 7.43 -4.71
N GLU A 57 9.23 7.94 -5.32
CA GLU A 57 9.15 9.10 -6.20
C GLU A 57 8.72 8.63 -7.58
N LYS A 58 7.56 9.10 -8.03
CA LYS A 58 7.02 8.71 -9.33
C LYS A 58 7.59 9.58 -10.45
N ASN A 59 7.67 10.87 -10.18
CA ASN A 59 8.31 11.84 -11.04
C ASN A 59 8.54 13.10 -10.21
N LYS A 60 9.11 14.14 -10.83
CA LYS A 60 9.46 15.37 -10.11
C LYS A 60 8.21 15.93 -9.40
N ASN A 61 8.33 16.14 -8.09
CA ASN A 61 7.26 16.69 -7.24
C ASN A 61 6.02 15.77 -7.15
N ASN A 62 6.21 14.46 -7.33
CA ASN A 62 5.12 13.52 -7.18
C ASN A 62 5.62 12.27 -6.45
N TYR A 63 5.12 12.10 -5.23
CA TYR A 63 5.55 11.04 -4.31
C TYR A 63 4.36 10.18 -3.93
N GLU A 64 4.59 8.88 -3.81
CA GLU A 64 3.57 7.91 -3.48
C GLU A 64 3.96 7.21 -2.19
N LEU A 65 3.05 7.20 -1.21
CA LEU A 65 3.26 6.44 0.02
C LEU A 65 2.66 5.06 -0.15
N LEU A 66 3.49 4.04 0.06
CA LEU A 66 3.15 2.64 -0.16
C LEU A 66 3.33 1.82 1.11
N MET A 67 2.58 0.75 1.18
CA MET A 67 2.71 -0.25 2.24
C MET A 67 2.96 -1.61 1.58
N GLY A 68 4.09 -2.23 1.89
CA GLY A 68 4.47 -3.50 1.28
C GLY A 68 5.98 -3.65 1.21
N PRO A 69 6.48 -4.59 0.41
CA PRO A 69 5.73 -5.57 -0.40
C PRO A 69 5.19 -6.73 0.42
N TYR A 70 4.11 -7.31 -0.07
CA TYR A 70 3.52 -8.52 0.53
C TYR A 70 3.62 -9.68 -0.45
N ASN A 71 3.92 -10.86 0.07
CA ASN A 71 4.00 -12.07 -0.74
C ASN A 71 2.65 -12.74 -0.93
N THR A 72 1.70 -12.45 -0.06
CA THR A 72 0.38 -13.08 -0.09
C THR A 72 -0.72 -12.05 0.07
N ILE A 73 -1.88 -12.34 -0.49
CA ILE A 73 -3.07 -11.51 -0.33
C ILE A 73 -3.53 -11.50 1.12
N LYS A 74 -3.39 -12.64 1.81
CA LYS A 74 -3.81 -12.76 3.21
C LYS A 74 -3.07 -11.76 4.10
N SER A 75 -1.75 -11.67 3.96
CA SER A 75 -0.94 -10.74 4.75
C SER A 75 -1.32 -9.29 4.44
N LEU A 76 -1.50 -8.98 3.16
CA LEU A 76 -1.90 -7.65 2.74
C LEU A 76 -3.25 -7.27 3.31
N LYS A 77 -4.20 -8.19 3.28
CA LYS A 77 -5.58 -7.95 3.71
C LYS A 77 -5.66 -7.57 5.18
N ASN A 78 -4.88 -8.22 6.03
CA ASN A 78 -4.86 -7.91 7.47
C ASN A 78 -4.43 -6.45 7.71
N ASP A 79 -3.36 -6.03 7.05
CA ASP A 79 -2.87 -4.66 7.19
C ASP A 79 -3.78 -3.65 6.51
N TYR A 80 -4.42 -4.05 5.41
CA TYR A 80 -5.41 -3.20 4.75
C TYR A 80 -6.58 -2.88 5.68
N ILE A 81 -7.06 -3.89 6.41
CA ILE A 81 -8.15 -3.71 7.38
C ILE A 81 -7.72 -2.72 8.47
N ALA A 82 -6.48 -2.83 8.95
CA ALA A 82 -5.96 -1.91 9.95
C ALA A 82 -5.95 -0.47 9.43
N LEU A 83 -5.60 -0.26 8.16
CA LEU A 83 -5.65 1.07 7.54
C LEU A 83 -7.09 1.57 7.44
N ASN A 84 -8.03 0.72 7.06
CA ASN A 84 -9.45 1.10 7.00
C ASN A 84 -9.94 1.58 8.36
N GLU A 85 -9.55 0.90 9.43
CA GLU A 85 -9.93 1.28 10.79
C GLU A 85 -9.30 2.62 11.19
N SER A 86 -8.20 2.99 10.56
CA SER A 86 -7.54 4.29 10.78
C SER A 86 -8.10 5.41 9.89
N GLY A 87 -9.12 5.10 9.07
CA GLY A 87 -9.80 6.10 8.25
C GLY A 87 -9.44 6.09 6.77
N PHE A 88 -8.62 5.15 6.32
CA PHE A 88 -8.23 5.05 4.91
C PHE A 88 -9.06 4.00 4.21
N GLU A 89 -9.87 4.42 3.25
CA GLU A 89 -10.78 3.56 2.49
C GLU A 89 -10.45 3.61 0.99
N ASP A 90 -10.94 2.63 0.26
CA ASP A 90 -10.82 2.57 -1.21
C ASP A 90 -9.37 2.67 -1.71
N LEU A 91 -8.48 1.98 -1.02
CA LEU A 91 -7.07 1.96 -1.37
C LEU A 91 -6.81 1.04 -2.55
N ASP A 92 -5.86 1.42 -3.40
CA ASP A 92 -5.47 0.61 -4.55
C ASP A 92 -4.37 -0.38 -4.17
N ILE A 93 -4.37 -1.51 -4.88
CA ILE A 93 -3.30 -2.51 -4.75
C ILE A 93 -2.47 -2.46 -6.03
N LYS A 94 -1.16 -2.36 -5.84
CA LYS A 94 -0.18 -2.37 -6.91
C LYS A 94 0.44 -3.76 -6.97
N ILE A 95 0.39 -4.38 -8.14
CA ILE A 95 0.98 -5.70 -8.35
C ILE A 95 2.30 -5.53 -9.08
N ASN A 96 3.37 -6.01 -8.46
CA ASN A 96 4.71 -6.00 -9.04
C ASN A 96 5.05 -7.39 -9.55
N GLU A 97 5.51 -7.46 -10.78
CA GLU A 97 5.93 -8.71 -11.40
C GLU A 97 7.42 -8.96 -11.22
#